data_ea88d234567a179ff34a29c01d860f75
#
_entry.id   ea88d234567a179ff34a29c01d860f75
#
_cell.length_a   1.000
_cell.length_b   1.000
_cell.length_c   1.000
_cell.angle_alpha   90.00
_cell.angle_beta   90.00
_cell.angle_gamma   90.00
#
_symmetry.space_group_name_H-M   'P 1'
#
loop_
_entity.id
_entity.type
_entity.pdbx_description
1 polymer ?
#
loop_
_entity_poly.entity_id
_entity_poly.type
_entity_poly.pdbx_seq_one_letter_code
_entity_poly.pdbx_strand_id
1 'polypeptide(L)'
;MKLTRKDFLTHGALASAALALTGKTAAAAETAPAPAAKPPPGPPPPSAIHFPVLKSGQYHEKEMWAALKTKKAHKLVWESVSPHLIVPGLASLYIHVQNALNAGEFSFGWGKQNVASAAVLLGPSIILAFNDSIWSKYKFGDSYKMLDAAGKPKTANVYYKAQTSMSFDGDPGAGGNIYQDWSGEACVKRGTTFMVCHNALTAFGALTAMGMGMDPGAVIAEWKANMLPGFIIVPAGVGALHAAMDNGWKMLPII
;
A
#
# COMPACT_ATOMS: atom_id res chain seq x y z
N MET A 1 -14.31 25.66 8.54
CA MET A 1 -13.48 25.28 9.69
C MET A 1 -12.04 25.28 9.21
N LYS A 2 -11.20 26.18 9.72
CA LYS A 2 -9.77 26.27 9.28
C LYS A 2 -8.97 25.33 10.18
N LEU A 3 -8.44 24.26 9.59
CA LEU A 3 -7.50 23.36 10.28
C LEU A 3 -6.16 24.09 10.47
N THR A 4 -5.62 24.05 11.67
CA THR A 4 -4.35 24.69 12.01
C THR A 4 -3.18 23.71 11.83
N ARG A 5 -1.97 24.24 11.68
CA ARG A 5 -0.72 23.46 11.58
C ARG A 5 -0.52 22.50 12.77
N LYS A 6 -1.13 22.81 13.90
CA LYS A 6 -1.04 22.02 15.15
C LYS A 6 -1.88 20.74 15.03
N ASP A 7 -3.02 20.79 14.33
CA ASP A 7 -3.89 19.62 14.12
C ASP A 7 -3.24 18.59 13.20
N PHE A 8 -2.40 19.04 12.25
CA PHE A 8 -1.66 18.17 11.33
C PHE A 8 -0.55 17.36 12.02
N LEU A 9 0.15 17.97 13.00
CA LEU A 9 1.23 17.30 13.74
C LEU A 9 0.72 16.29 14.76
N THR A 10 -0.49 16.49 15.29
CA THR A 10 -1.08 15.59 16.29
C THR A 10 -1.59 14.28 15.67
N HIS A 11 -2.01 14.28 14.42
CA HIS A 11 -2.51 13.07 13.72
C HIS A 11 -1.39 12.22 13.08
N GLY A 12 -0.25 12.81 12.79
CA GLY A 12 0.91 12.08 12.25
C GLY A 12 1.73 11.29 13.27
N ALA A 13 1.60 11.62 14.56
CA ALA A 13 2.39 10.99 15.64
C ALA A 13 1.68 9.82 16.35
N LEU A 14 0.43 9.51 16.02
CA LEU A 14 -0.38 8.50 16.72
C LEU A 14 -0.39 7.10 16.10
N ALA A 15 0.41 6.85 15.07
CA ALA A 15 0.57 5.50 14.51
C ALA A 15 1.56 4.61 15.30
N SER A 16 2.09 5.07 16.43
CA SER A 16 3.17 4.37 17.16
C SER A 16 2.89 4.03 18.60
N ALA A 17 1.68 4.19 19.14
CA ALA A 17 1.42 3.76 20.52
C ALA A 17 -0.08 3.64 20.77
N ALA A 18 -0.59 2.45 20.94
CA ALA A 18 -1.55 2.09 21.98
C ALA A 18 -2.06 0.65 21.80
N LEU A 19 -1.39 -0.30 22.40
CA LEU A 19 -2.05 -1.47 22.99
C LEU A 19 -2.19 -1.17 24.48
N ALA A 20 -3.26 -0.49 24.85
CA ALA A 20 -3.71 -0.43 26.24
C ALA A 20 -5.01 -1.23 26.33
N LEU A 21 -4.92 -2.41 26.90
CA LEU A 21 -6.03 -3.24 27.34
C LEU A 21 -6.73 -2.60 28.54
N THR A 22 -7.99 -2.18 28.36
CA THR A 22 -8.88 -1.88 29.51
C THR A 22 -9.60 -3.17 29.92
N GLY A 23 -9.13 -3.82 30.95
CA GLY A 23 -9.82 -4.96 31.58
C GLY A 23 -10.82 -4.46 32.61
N LYS A 24 -12.07 -4.93 32.52
CA LYS A 24 -13.05 -4.86 33.62
C LYS A 24 -12.70 -5.88 34.70
N THR A 25 -12.61 -5.41 35.92
CA THR A 25 -12.38 -6.25 37.11
C THR A 25 -13.61 -7.10 37.44
N ALA A 26 -13.43 -8.41 37.47
CA ALA A 26 -14.27 -9.34 38.21
C ALA A 26 -13.44 -9.80 39.43
N ALA A 27 -14.02 -9.68 40.61
CA ALA A 27 -13.40 -10.13 41.85
C ALA A 27 -13.29 -11.66 41.86
N ALA A 28 -12.10 -12.17 42.10
CA ALA A 28 -11.85 -13.57 42.33
C ALA A 28 -10.64 -13.78 43.23
N ALA A 29 -10.74 -14.78 44.06
CA ALA A 29 -9.90 -15.32 45.07
C ALA A 29 -8.38 -15.10 44.94
N GLU A 30 -7.80 -14.78 46.11
CA GLU A 30 -6.37 -14.61 46.36
C GLU A 30 -5.60 -15.92 46.13
N THR A 31 -4.94 -16.02 44.98
CA THR A 31 -3.88 -17.00 44.73
C THR A 31 -2.55 -16.24 44.60
N ALA A 32 -1.50 -16.78 45.23
CA ALA A 32 -0.16 -16.19 45.26
C ALA A 32 0.31 -15.64 43.92
N PRO A 33 0.98 -14.48 43.86
CA PRO A 33 1.37 -13.86 42.58
C PRO A 33 2.38 -14.75 41.85
N ALA A 34 2.00 -15.18 40.62
CA ALA A 34 2.94 -15.74 39.71
C ALA A 34 4.06 -14.72 39.40
N PRO A 35 5.31 -15.13 39.17
CA PRO A 35 6.39 -14.20 38.87
C PRO A 35 5.99 -13.36 37.65
N ALA A 36 6.09 -12.04 37.80
CA ALA A 36 5.74 -11.08 36.75
C ALA A 36 6.44 -11.47 35.45
N ALA A 37 5.65 -11.75 34.40
CA ALA A 37 6.17 -11.96 33.06
C ALA A 37 7.00 -10.75 32.67
N LYS A 38 8.22 -10.97 32.15
CA LYS A 38 9.04 -9.88 31.61
C LYS A 38 8.19 -9.08 30.61
N PRO A 39 8.17 -7.74 30.71
CA PRO A 39 7.49 -6.94 29.70
C PRO A 39 7.99 -7.32 28.32
N PRO A 40 7.12 -7.37 27.30
CA PRO A 40 7.55 -7.64 25.94
C PRO A 40 8.66 -6.64 25.56
N PRO A 41 9.69 -7.09 24.82
CA PRO A 41 10.75 -6.19 24.37
C PRO A 41 10.12 -5.00 23.66
N GLY A 42 10.52 -3.78 24.05
CA GLY A 42 10.10 -2.57 23.37
C GLY A 42 10.48 -2.63 21.87
N PRO A 43 9.89 -1.76 21.04
CA PRO A 43 10.28 -1.69 19.63
C PRO A 43 11.79 -1.49 19.53
N PRO A 44 12.46 -2.17 18.58
CA PRO A 44 13.91 -2.03 18.42
C PRO A 44 14.26 -0.57 18.11
N PRO A 45 15.44 -0.12 18.51
CA PRO A 45 15.90 1.19 18.10
C PRO A 45 15.93 1.27 16.56
N PRO A 46 15.65 2.44 15.97
CA PRO A 46 15.66 2.62 14.51
C PRO A 46 16.94 2.16 13.83
N SER A 47 18.06 2.18 14.55
CA SER A 47 19.38 1.67 14.11
C SER A 47 19.45 0.15 13.94
N ALA A 48 18.44 -0.61 14.40
CA ALA A 48 18.43 -2.07 14.25
C ALA A 48 17.89 -2.54 12.88
N ILE A 49 17.26 -1.65 12.11
CA ILE A 49 16.76 -1.97 10.76
C ILE A 49 17.79 -1.51 9.74
N HIS A 50 18.42 -2.47 9.06
CA HIS A 50 19.32 -2.19 7.95
C HIS A 50 18.57 -2.22 6.63
N PHE A 51 18.71 -1.16 5.84
CA PHE A 51 18.17 -1.08 4.50
C PHE A 51 19.21 -1.51 3.48
N PRO A 52 19.06 -2.67 2.83
CA PRO A 52 20.02 -3.12 1.83
C PRO A 52 19.98 -2.20 0.61
N VAL A 53 21.18 -1.81 0.14
CA VAL A 53 21.30 -1.10 -1.14
C VAL A 53 21.25 -2.14 -2.26
N LEU A 54 20.11 -2.22 -2.93
CA LEU A 54 19.93 -3.15 -4.05
C LEU A 54 20.74 -2.70 -5.26
N LYS A 55 21.48 -3.65 -5.85
CA LYS A 55 22.21 -3.47 -7.09
C LYS A 55 21.34 -3.88 -8.29
N SER A 56 21.81 -3.55 -9.51
CA SER A 56 21.21 -4.03 -10.76
C SER A 56 21.00 -5.56 -10.70
N GLY A 57 19.86 -6.03 -11.18
CA GLY A 57 19.46 -7.43 -11.14
C GLY A 57 18.88 -7.93 -9.80
N GLN A 58 18.90 -7.12 -8.73
CA GLN A 58 18.31 -7.48 -7.43
C GLN A 58 16.89 -6.93 -7.21
N TYR A 59 16.34 -6.24 -8.19
CA TYR A 59 14.98 -5.69 -8.22
C TYR A 59 14.42 -5.77 -9.64
N HIS A 60 13.19 -5.38 -9.86
CA HIS A 60 12.54 -5.41 -11.19
C HIS A 60 12.99 -4.23 -12.06
N GLU A 61 14.29 -4.17 -12.32
CA GLU A 61 14.94 -3.04 -12.98
C GLU A 61 14.41 -2.82 -14.40
N LYS A 62 14.31 -3.91 -15.17
CA LYS A 62 13.85 -3.87 -16.56
C LYS A 62 12.41 -3.35 -16.66
N GLU A 63 11.53 -3.85 -15.82
CA GLU A 63 10.11 -3.48 -15.76
C GLU A 63 9.95 -2.03 -15.29
N MET A 64 10.72 -1.61 -14.29
CA MET A 64 10.73 -0.24 -13.80
C MET A 64 11.11 0.74 -14.92
N TRP A 65 12.23 0.49 -15.59
CA TRP A 65 12.67 1.37 -16.67
C TRP A 65 11.77 1.33 -17.89
N ALA A 66 11.17 0.17 -18.22
CA ALA A 66 10.17 0.07 -19.29
C ALA A 66 8.94 0.94 -18.99
N ALA A 67 8.47 0.97 -17.75
CA ALA A 67 7.36 1.83 -17.34
C ALA A 67 7.77 3.31 -17.38
N LEU A 68 8.89 3.69 -16.74
CA LEU A 68 9.29 5.09 -16.57
C LEU A 68 9.72 5.78 -17.87
N LYS A 69 10.35 5.06 -18.80
CA LYS A 69 10.82 5.58 -20.10
C LYS A 69 9.75 5.54 -21.20
N THR A 70 8.47 5.35 -20.84
CA THR A 70 7.38 5.41 -21.81
C THR A 70 7.37 6.70 -22.61
N LYS A 71 7.00 6.63 -23.90
CA LYS A 71 6.91 7.79 -24.81
C LYS A 71 5.56 8.51 -24.76
N LYS A 72 4.63 8.08 -23.90
CA LYS A 72 3.34 8.73 -23.73
C LYS A 72 3.49 10.19 -23.28
N ALA A 73 2.64 11.06 -23.81
CA ALA A 73 2.76 12.51 -23.60
C ALA A 73 2.33 12.94 -22.18
N HIS A 74 1.30 12.30 -21.64
CA HIS A 74 0.68 12.63 -20.35
C HIS A 74 1.02 11.55 -19.34
N LYS A 75 1.98 11.81 -18.46
CA LYS A 75 2.53 10.86 -17.50
C LYS A 75 2.28 11.32 -16.08
N LEU A 76 1.63 10.49 -15.28
CA LEU A 76 1.31 10.77 -13.88
C LEU A 76 1.79 9.63 -12.99
N VAL A 77 2.63 9.97 -11.99
CA VAL A 77 3.06 9.05 -10.95
C VAL A 77 2.45 9.44 -9.60
N TRP A 78 1.88 8.47 -8.92
CA TRP A 78 1.24 8.63 -7.63
C TRP A 78 2.21 8.23 -6.52
N GLU A 79 2.37 9.11 -5.52
CA GLU A 79 3.00 8.75 -4.26
C GLU A 79 1.92 8.25 -3.30
N SER A 80 2.03 7.01 -2.85
CA SER A 80 1.10 6.43 -1.88
C SER A 80 1.87 5.98 -0.63
N VAL A 81 1.65 6.66 0.49
CA VAL A 81 2.32 6.37 1.77
C VAL A 81 1.44 5.52 2.67
N SER A 82 0.12 5.69 2.61
CA SER A 82 -0.85 4.99 3.45
C SER A 82 -1.91 4.28 2.59
N PRO A 83 -2.42 3.12 3.04
CA PRO A 83 -3.52 2.42 2.37
C PRO A 83 -4.87 3.08 2.69
N HIS A 84 -4.98 4.39 2.51
CA HIS A 84 -6.19 5.14 2.83
C HIS A 84 -7.42 4.65 2.05
N LEU A 85 -8.57 4.67 2.74
CA LEU A 85 -9.87 4.39 2.16
C LEU A 85 -10.69 5.68 2.14
N ILE A 86 -11.04 6.17 0.95
CA ILE A 86 -11.98 7.30 0.80
C ILE A 86 -13.37 6.85 1.21
N VAL A 87 -13.75 5.65 0.81
CA VAL A 87 -14.98 4.99 1.18
C VAL A 87 -14.72 3.55 1.63
N PRO A 88 -15.53 2.97 2.50
CA PRO A 88 -15.39 1.57 2.90
C PRO A 88 -15.29 0.65 1.68
N GLY A 89 -14.23 -0.16 1.63
CA GLY A 89 -14.02 -1.14 0.56
C GLY A 89 -13.28 -0.64 -0.68
N LEU A 90 -12.93 0.66 -0.78
CA LEU A 90 -12.20 1.22 -1.92
C LEU A 90 -10.89 1.89 -1.46
N ALA A 91 -9.76 1.51 -2.06
CA ALA A 91 -8.48 2.15 -1.80
C ALA A 91 -8.37 3.46 -2.59
N SER A 92 -8.02 4.55 -1.90
CA SER A 92 -7.87 5.89 -2.51
C SER A 92 -6.97 5.88 -3.73
N LEU A 93 -5.86 5.14 -3.65
CA LEU A 93 -4.90 5.03 -4.76
C LEU A 93 -5.58 4.59 -6.06
N TYR A 94 -6.36 3.52 -6.01
CA TYR A 94 -6.98 2.96 -7.21
C TYR A 94 -8.07 3.87 -7.78
N ILE A 95 -8.85 4.53 -6.91
CA ILE A 95 -9.84 5.53 -7.31
C ILE A 95 -9.17 6.68 -8.07
N HIS A 96 -8.10 7.25 -7.50
CA HIS A 96 -7.40 8.38 -8.12
C HIS A 96 -6.75 7.99 -9.44
N VAL A 97 -6.14 6.81 -9.52
CA VAL A 97 -5.58 6.27 -10.78
C VAL A 97 -6.65 6.16 -11.85
N GLN A 98 -7.79 5.54 -11.53
CA GLN A 98 -8.90 5.37 -12.48
C GLN A 98 -9.49 6.70 -12.92
N ASN A 99 -9.74 7.63 -11.97
CA ASN A 99 -10.26 8.95 -12.29
C ASN A 99 -9.33 9.74 -13.22
N ALA A 100 -8.02 9.70 -12.98
CA ALA A 100 -7.06 10.39 -13.83
C ALA A 100 -6.97 9.77 -15.23
N LEU A 101 -7.02 8.44 -15.33
CA LEU A 101 -7.06 7.75 -16.61
C LEU A 101 -8.36 8.08 -17.37
N ASN A 102 -9.52 8.05 -16.71
CA ASN A 102 -10.81 8.40 -17.33
C ASN A 102 -10.81 9.84 -17.81
N ALA A 103 -10.37 10.79 -16.96
CA ALA A 103 -10.30 12.20 -17.35
C ALA A 103 -9.38 12.41 -18.57
N GLY A 104 -8.19 11.83 -18.57
CA GLY A 104 -7.23 11.96 -19.66
C GLY A 104 -7.71 11.30 -20.96
N GLU A 105 -8.20 10.06 -20.86
CA GLU A 105 -8.64 9.29 -22.03
C GLU A 105 -9.90 9.86 -22.69
N PHE A 106 -10.88 10.30 -21.88
CA PHE A 106 -12.21 10.68 -22.38
C PHE A 106 -12.51 12.16 -22.23
N SER A 107 -12.37 12.75 -21.03
CA SER A 107 -12.80 14.14 -20.79
C SER A 107 -11.89 15.16 -21.46
N PHE A 108 -10.57 14.92 -21.44
CA PHE A 108 -9.58 15.82 -22.06
C PHE A 108 -9.25 15.43 -23.50
N GLY A 109 -9.74 14.29 -23.97
CA GLY A 109 -9.54 13.84 -25.35
C GLY A 109 -8.08 13.47 -25.68
N TRP A 110 -7.23 13.19 -24.68
CA TRP A 110 -5.83 12.82 -24.94
C TRP A 110 -5.69 11.43 -25.57
N GLY A 111 -6.65 10.55 -25.29
CA GLY A 111 -6.67 9.18 -25.79
C GLY A 111 -5.75 8.24 -25.02
N LYS A 112 -6.14 6.97 -24.92
CA LYS A 112 -5.46 5.92 -24.17
C LYS A 112 -3.96 5.77 -24.49
N GLN A 113 -3.60 5.94 -25.77
CA GLN A 113 -2.22 5.81 -26.24
C GLN A 113 -1.29 6.92 -25.70
N ASN A 114 -1.83 8.04 -25.26
CA ASN A 114 -1.06 9.20 -24.80
C ASN A 114 -1.03 9.37 -23.28
N VAL A 115 -1.80 8.57 -22.52
CA VAL A 115 -1.89 8.66 -21.06
C VAL A 115 -1.14 7.50 -20.43
N ALA A 116 -0.27 7.78 -19.44
CA ALA A 116 0.39 6.79 -18.61
C ALA A 116 0.17 7.07 -17.13
N SER A 117 -0.01 6.00 -16.37
CA SER A 117 -0.08 6.05 -14.90
C SER A 117 0.90 5.06 -14.30
N ALA A 118 1.56 5.49 -13.23
CA ALA A 118 2.36 4.63 -12.36
C ALA A 118 2.08 5.02 -10.90
N ALA A 119 2.32 4.11 -9.97
CA ALA A 119 2.20 4.42 -8.55
C ALA A 119 3.37 3.83 -7.78
N VAL A 120 3.86 4.57 -6.80
CA VAL A 120 4.91 4.13 -5.89
C VAL A 120 4.32 3.97 -4.50
N LEU A 121 4.33 2.73 -4.00
CA LEU A 121 3.85 2.36 -2.69
C LEU A 121 4.99 2.47 -1.68
N LEU A 122 4.86 3.41 -0.77
CA LEU A 122 5.79 3.71 0.31
C LEU A 122 5.13 3.41 1.66
N GLY A 123 5.92 3.21 2.73
CA GLY A 123 5.35 3.01 4.06
C GLY A 123 4.27 1.93 4.11
N PRO A 124 3.20 2.12 4.89
CA PRO A 124 2.11 1.15 5.04
C PRO A 124 1.34 0.80 3.76
N SER A 125 1.36 1.64 2.72
CA SER A 125 0.60 1.35 1.49
C SER A 125 1.08 0.10 0.76
N ILE A 126 2.29 -0.40 1.06
CA ILE A 126 2.82 -1.65 0.49
C ILE A 126 1.91 -2.86 0.73
N ILE A 127 1.05 -2.84 1.77
CA ILE A 127 0.14 -3.95 2.05
C ILE A 127 -0.85 -4.20 0.90
N LEU A 128 -1.15 -3.18 0.09
CA LEU A 128 -2.00 -3.32 -1.09
C LEU A 128 -1.38 -4.21 -2.18
N ALA A 129 -0.06 -4.47 -2.10
CA ALA A 129 0.65 -5.30 -3.07
C ALA A 129 0.58 -6.81 -2.79
N PHE A 130 0.03 -7.24 -1.66
CA PHE A 130 0.09 -8.65 -1.25
C PHE A 130 -1.25 -9.37 -1.37
N ASN A 131 -1.18 -10.67 -1.65
CA ASN A 131 -2.34 -11.53 -1.78
C ASN A 131 -3.03 -11.84 -0.43
N ASP A 132 -4.17 -12.51 -0.50
CA ASP A 132 -5.03 -12.81 0.66
C ASP A 132 -4.34 -13.67 1.72
N SER A 133 -3.42 -14.57 1.32
CA SER A 133 -2.69 -15.42 2.27
C SER A 133 -1.80 -14.58 3.21
N ILE A 134 -1.15 -13.56 2.66
CA ILE A 134 -0.34 -12.61 3.44
C ILE A 134 -1.21 -11.74 4.32
N TRP A 135 -2.33 -11.23 3.80
CA TRP A 135 -3.28 -10.43 4.59
C TRP A 135 -3.81 -11.20 5.80
N SER A 136 -4.22 -12.43 5.59
CA SER A 136 -4.74 -13.30 6.65
C SER A 136 -3.67 -13.66 7.68
N LYS A 137 -2.52 -14.17 7.21
CA LYS A 137 -1.43 -14.65 8.07
C LYS A 137 -0.87 -13.54 8.96
N TYR A 138 -0.64 -12.36 8.40
CA TYR A 138 -0.02 -11.23 9.11
C TYR A 138 -1.04 -10.24 9.69
N LYS A 139 -2.34 -10.55 9.61
CA LYS A 139 -3.45 -9.77 10.18
C LYS A 139 -3.40 -8.29 9.78
N PHE A 140 -3.16 -8.01 8.50
CA PHE A 140 -3.02 -6.63 8.01
C PHE A 140 -4.25 -5.78 8.27
N GLY A 141 -5.46 -6.34 8.15
CA GLY A 141 -6.68 -5.62 8.47
C GLY A 141 -6.71 -5.06 9.89
N ASP A 142 -6.21 -5.82 10.87
CA ASP A 142 -6.12 -5.38 12.26
C ASP A 142 -4.96 -4.39 12.46
N SER A 143 -3.77 -4.75 12.00
CA SER A 143 -2.54 -3.95 12.19
C SER A 143 -2.63 -2.56 11.56
N TYR A 144 -3.29 -2.45 10.40
CA TYR A 144 -3.43 -1.19 9.66
C TYR A 144 -4.84 -0.60 9.71
N LYS A 145 -5.71 -1.14 10.57
CA LYS A 145 -7.11 -0.67 10.76
C LYS A 145 -7.92 -0.65 9.47
N MET A 146 -7.67 -1.64 8.61
CA MET A 146 -8.44 -1.85 7.38
C MET A 146 -9.71 -2.62 7.72
N LEU A 147 -10.77 -1.89 8.08
CA LEU A 147 -12.01 -2.47 8.61
C LEU A 147 -13.07 -2.64 7.52
N ASP A 148 -13.96 -3.59 7.70
CA ASP A 148 -15.18 -3.72 6.92
C ASP A 148 -16.29 -2.75 7.41
N ALA A 149 -17.47 -2.79 6.78
CA ALA A 149 -18.59 -1.95 7.15
C ALA A 149 -19.13 -2.23 8.57
N ALA A 150 -18.86 -3.41 9.12
CA ALA A 150 -19.22 -3.78 10.48
C ALA A 150 -18.12 -3.46 11.51
N GLY A 151 -17.03 -2.80 11.08
CA GLY A 151 -15.89 -2.45 11.92
C GLY A 151 -14.97 -3.62 12.24
N LYS A 152 -15.09 -4.76 11.55
CA LYS A 152 -14.20 -5.91 11.73
C LYS A 152 -12.96 -5.81 10.84
N PRO A 153 -11.78 -6.22 11.33
CA PRO A 153 -10.57 -6.27 10.52
C PRO A 153 -10.73 -7.17 9.29
N LYS A 154 -10.36 -6.69 8.12
CA LYS A 154 -10.36 -7.48 6.88
C LYS A 154 -9.24 -8.53 6.94
N THR A 155 -9.55 -9.74 6.48
CA THR A 155 -8.61 -10.86 6.42
C THR A 155 -8.07 -11.12 5.03
N ALA A 156 -8.52 -10.34 4.02
CA ALA A 156 -8.15 -10.48 2.63
C ALA A 156 -7.93 -9.12 1.96
N ASN A 157 -7.16 -9.09 0.89
CA ASN A 157 -6.95 -7.91 0.06
C ASN A 157 -8.13 -7.70 -0.90
N VAL A 158 -9.25 -7.24 -0.38
CA VAL A 158 -10.47 -7.01 -1.16
C VAL A 158 -10.35 -5.85 -2.17
N TYR A 159 -9.24 -5.12 -2.15
CA TYR A 159 -9.03 -3.93 -2.98
C TYR A 159 -8.43 -4.25 -4.34
N TYR A 160 -7.79 -5.41 -4.47
CA TYR A 160 -7.08 -5.76 -5.71
C TYR A 160 -8.01 -6.36 -6.76
N LYS A 161 -8.86 -7.30 -6.38
CA LYS A 161 -9.67 -8.08 -7.33
C LYS A 161 -10.74 -7.23 -8.00
N ALA A 162 -10.83 -7.34 -9.33
CA ALA A 162 -11.85 -6.67 -10.13
C ALA A 162 -13.27 -7.11 -9.74
N GLN A 163 -14.19 -6.14 -9.73
CA GLN A 163 -15.60 -6.34 -9.42
C GLN A 163 -16.50 -6.33 -10.66
N THR A 164 -15.94 -5.98 -11.82
CA THR A 164 -16.66 -5.87 -13.11
C THR A 164 -16.20 -6.94 -14.09
N SER A 165 -16.80 -6.97 -15.27
CA SER A 165 -16.43 -7.85 -16.38
C SER A 165 -15.04 -7.59 -16.95
N MET A 166 -14.40 -6.47 -16.59
CA MET A 166 -13.11 -6.04 -17.12
C MET A 166 -13.11 -5.82 -18.63
N SER A 167 -14.28 -5.60 -19.25
CA SER A 167 -14.42 -5.21 -20.64
C SER A 167 -14.04 -3.75 -20.87
N PHE A 168 -13.49 -3.46 -22.04
CA PHE A 168 -13.24 -2.10 -22.53
C PHE A 168 -14.39 -1.60 -23.43
N ASP A 169 -15.43 -2.41 -23.61
CA ASP A 169 -16.53 -2.11 -24.51
C ASP A 169 -17.58 -1.21 -23.86
N GLY A 170 -18.28 -0.44 -24.69
CA GLY A 170 -19.40 0.37 -24.28
C GLY A 170 -19.04 1.76 -23.76
N ASP A 171 -20.02 2.42 -23.13
CA ASP A 171 -19.88 3.76 -22.56
C ASP A 171 -18.96 3.73 -21.32
N PRO A 172 -17.87 4.52 -21.32
CA PRO A 172 -16.97 4.60 -20.16
C PRO A 172 -17.65 5.05 -18.87
N GLY A 173 -18.78 5.74 -18.96
CA GLY A 173 -19.59 6.16 -17.81
C GLY A 173 -20.52 5.07 -17.27
N ALA A 174 -20.78 4.02 -18.05
CA ALA A 174 -21.65 2.94 -17.63
C ALA A 174 -20.97 2.01 -16.63
N GLY A 175 -21.72 1.56 -15.63
CA GLY A 175 -21.25 0.52 -14.69
C GLY A 175 -20.97 -0.81 -15.40
N GLY A 176 -20.19 -1.69 -14.77
CA GLY A 176 -19.96 -3.03 -15.26
C GLY A 176 -18.80 -3.17 -16.25
N ASN A 177 -18.12 -2.10 -16.63
CA ASN A 177 -16.91 -2.11 -17.45
C ASN A 177 -15.64 -1.74 -16.63
N ILE A 178 -14.48 -1.89 -17.24
CA ILE A 178 -13.18 -1.63 -16.60
C ILE A 178 -12.99 -0.17 -16.15
N TYR A 179 -13.63 0.78 -16.81
CA TYR A 179 -13.46 2.21 -16.51
C TYR A 179 -14.14 2.63 -15.21
N GLN A 180 -15.10 1.84 -14.74
CA GLN A 180 -15.83 2.04 -13.48
C GLN A 180 -15.40 1.01 -12.41
N ASP A 181 -14.37 0.21 -12.67
CA ASP A 181 -13.80 -0.73 -11.70
C ASP A 181 -12.66 -0.08 -10.91
N TRP A 182 -12.87 0.14 -9.64
CA TRP A 182 -11.94 0.82 -8.73
C TRP A 182 -10.97 -0.13 -8.03
N SER A 183 -10.58 -1.21 -8.71
CA SER A 183 -9.65 -2.22 -8.20
C SER A 183 -8.22 -2.03 -8.72
N GLY A 184 -7.24 -2.62 -7.99
CA GLY A 184 -5.87 -2.68 -8.45
C GLY A 184 -5.71 -3.47 -9.76
N GLU A 185 -6.48 -4.56 -9.92
CA GLU A 185 -6.47 -5.40 -11.12
C GLU A 185 -6.94 -4.62 -12.36
N ALA A 186 -7.98 -3.79 -12.22
CA ALA A 186 -8.44 -2.92 -13.31
C ALA A 186 -7.40 -1.86 -13.67
N CYS A 187 -6.75 -1.24 -12.69
CA CYS A 187 -5.66 -0.30 -12.93
C CYS A 187 -4.50 -0.95 -13.68
N VAL A 188 -4.09 -2.17 -13.28
CA VAL A 188 -3.04 -2.96 -13.96
C VAL A 188 -3.44 -3.26 -15.41
N LYS A 189 -4.65 -3.74 -15.64
CA LYS A 189 -5.14 -4.04 -16.99
C LYS A 189 -5.22 -2.80 -17.88
N ARG A 190 -5.39 -1.60 -17.30
CA ARG A 190 -5.30 -0.31 -18.00
C ARG A 190 -3.86 0.20 -18.18
N GLY A 191 -2.87 -0.58 -17.76
CA GLY A 191 -1.46 -0.29 -17.98
C GLY A 191 -0.78 0.52 -16.87
N THR A 192 -1.37 0.61 -15.68
CA THR A 192 -0.71 1.19 -14.51
C THR A 192 0.33 0.22 -13.95
N THR A 193 1.54 0.69 -13.70
CA THR A 193 2.60 -0.06 -13.00
C THR A 193 2.66 0.37 -11.54
N PHE A 194 2.57 -0.59 -10.62
CA PHE A 194 2.70 -0.36 -9.19
C PHE A 194 4.10 -0.74 -8.71
N MET A 195 4.83 0.21 -8.14
CA MET A 195 6.21 0.09 -7.68
C MET A 195 6.25 0.01 -6.16
N VAL A 196 6.67 -1.12 -5.62
CA VAL A 196 6.76 -1.37 -4.18
C VAL A 196 8.15 -1.02 -3.67
N CYS A 197 8.24 -0.10 -2.73
CA CYS A 197 9.48 0.31 -2.10
C CYS A 197 10.10 -0.84 -1.30
N HIS A 198 11.29 -1.32 -1.71
CA HIS A 198 11.99 -2.39 -1.01
C HIS A 198 12.36 -2.00 0.42
N ASN A 199 12.75 -0.75 0.66
CA ASN A 199 13.06 -0.29 2.02
C ASN A 199 11.83 -0.33 2.93
N ALA A 200 10.66 0.09 2.43
CA ALA A 200 9.41 -0.04 3.18
C ALA A 200 9.06 -1.51 3.45
N LEU A 201 9.19 -2.37 2.41
CA LEU A 201 8.97 -3.81 2.56
C LEU A 201 9.90 -4.42 3.62
N THR A 202 11.17 -4.04 3.64
CA THR A 202 12.15 -4.48 4.64
C THR A 202 11.78 -3.99 6.04
N ALA A 203 11.46 -2.70 6.20
CA ALA A 203 11.11 -2.13 7.50
C ALA A 203 9.84 -2.76 8.09
N PHE A 204 8.75 -2.77 7.31
CA PHE A 204 7.47 -3.28 7.78
C PHE A 204 7.48 -4.80 7.95
N GLY A 205 8.20 -5.53 7.08
CA GLY A 205 8.42 -6.96 7.23
C GLY A 205 9.19 -7.31 8.50
N ALA A 206 10.26 -6.57 8.79
CA ALA A 206 11.03 -6.76 10.02
C ALA A 206 10.21 -6.43 11.27
N LEU A 207 9.48 -5.32 11.29
CA LEU A 207 8.60 -4.93 12.41
C LEU A 207 7.50 -5.98 12.65
N THR A 208 6.88 -6.48 11.57
CA THR A 208 5.86 -7.53 11.65
C THR A 208 6.46 -8.82 12.21
N ALA A 209 7.62 -9.25 11.70
CA ALA A 209 8.32 -10.44 12.16
C ALA A 209 8.64 -10.36 13.66
N MET A 210 9.14 -9.23 14.12
CA MET A 210 9.47 -8.99 15.52
C MET A 210 8.24 -9.04 16.41
N GLY A 211 7.13 -8.40 15.99
CA GLY A 211 5.86 -8.45 16.72
C GLY A 211 5.26 -9.86 16.82
N MET A 212 5.63 -10.76 15.91
CA MET A 212 5.16 -12.15 15.86
C MET A 212 6.20 -13.17 16.35
N GLY A 213 7.39 -12.75 16.74
CA GLY A 213 8.48 -13.66 17.14
C GLY A 213 9.01 -14.53 15.99
N MET A 214 8.97 -14.02 14.75
CA MET A 214 9.39 -14.71 13.53
C MET A 214 10.75 -14.20 13.05
N ASP A 215 11.39 -14.95 12.15
CA ASP A 215 12.61 -14.50 11.46
C ASP A 215 12.28 -13.41 10.43
N PRO A 216 12.89 -12.21 10.51
CA PRO A 216 12.63 -11.12 9.58
C PRO A 216 12.93 -11.47 8.11
N GLY A 217 14.00 -12.23 7.87
CA GLY A 217 14.39 -12.63 6.51
C GLY A 217 13.34 -13.54 5.88
N ALA A 218 12.83 -14.51 6.64
CA ALA A 218 11.76 -15.40 6.17
C ALA A 218 10.46 -14.63 5.85
N VAL A 219 10.05 -13.69 6.73
CA VAL A 219 8.86 -12.87 6.49
C VAL A 219 9.00 -12.01 5.23
N ILE A 220 10.13 -11.33 5.06
CA ILE A 220 10.40 -10.49 3.88
C ILE A 220 10.43 -11.33 2.60
N ALA A 221 11.04 -12.52 2.64
CA ALA A 221 11.07 -13.42 1.50
C ALA A 221 9.67 -13.92 1.12
N GLU A 222 8.86 -14.29 2.11
CA GLU A 222 7.48 -14.70 1.90
C GLU A 222 6.62 -13.58 1.31
N TRP A 223 6.76 -12.34 1.79
CA TRP A 223 6.04 -11.20 1.23
C TRP A 223 6.39 -10.97 -0.24
N LYS A 224 7.69 -11.03 -0.58
CA LYS A 224 8.15 -10.92 -1.98
C LYS A 224 7.56 -12.00 -2.88
N ALA A 225 7.49 -13.23 -2.39
CA ALA A 225 6.96 -14.37 -3.15
C ALA A 225 5.44 -14.32 -3.35
N ASN A 226 4.73 -13.50 -2.58
CA ASN A 226 3.27 -13.41 -2.57
C ASN A 226 2.74 -12.04 -3.02
N MET A 227 3.52 -11.35 -3.84
CA MET A 227 3.07 -10.11 -4.47
C MET A 227 2.04 -10.39 -5.56
N LEU A 228 1.08 -9.50 -5.67
CA LEU A 228 0.04 -9.54 -6.70
C LEU A 228 0.59 -9.18 -8.09
N PRO A 229 -0.02 -9.67 -9.17
CA PRO A 229 0.37 -9.28 -10.54
C PRO A 229 0.33 -7.76 -10.76
N GLY A 230 1.27 -7.25 -11.55
CA GLY A 230 1.37 -5.81 -11.85
C GLY A 230 2.09 -4.97 -10.79
N PHE A 231 2.51 -5.60 -9.68
CA PHE A 231 3.37 -4.97 -8.68
C PHE A 231 4.82 -5.40 -8.87
N ILE A 232 5.74 -4.44 -8.86
CA ILE A 232 7.17 -4.66 -9.03
C ILE A 232 7.95 -4.07 -7.85
N ILE A 233 9.07 -4.68 -7.49
CA ILE A 233 9.95 -4.16 -6.44
C ILE A 233 10.92 -3.15 -7.04
N VAL A 234 11.04 -1.98 -6.40
CA VAL A 234 12.06 -0.96 -6.69
C VAL A 234 12.95 -0.75 -5.46
N PRO A 235 14.23 -0.33 -5.62
CA PRO A 235 15.17 -0.27 -4.50
C PRO A 235 14.71 0.63 -3.36
N ALA A 236 14.27 1.84 -3.70
CA ALA A 236 13.71 2.81 -2.78
C ALA A 236 12.59 3.57 -3.50
N GLY A 237 11.42 3.70 -2.87
CA GLY A 237 10.29 4.36 -3.49
C GLY A 237 10.57 5.83 -3.83
N VAL A 238 11.22 6.56 -2.92
CA VAL A 238 11.64 7.96 -3.18
C VAL A 238 12.59 8.06 -4.37
N GLY A 239 13.48 7.08 -4.57
CA GLY A 239 14.35 7.00 -5.75
C GLY A 239 13.57 6.71 -7.02
N ALA A 240 12.53 5.87 -6.97
CA ALA A 240 11.67 5.60 -8.11
C ALA A 240 10.82 6.83 -8.50
N LEU A 241 10.32 7.60 -7.50
CA LEU A 241 9.64 8.88 -7.76
C LEU A 241 10.59 9.89 -8.42
N HIS A 242 11.82 10.03 -7.92
CA HIS A 242 12.83 10.90 -8.53
C HIS A 242 13.11 10.47 -9.98
N ALA A 243 13.38 9.18 -10.22
CA ALA A 243 13.60 8.66 -11.57
C ALA A 243 12.37 8.87 -12.49
N ALA A 244 11.15 8.81 -11.97
CA ALA A 244 9.95 9.14 -12.74
C ALA A 244 9.97 10.62 -13.16
N MET A 245 10.20 11.53 -12.21
CA MET A 245 10.25 12.99 -12.50
C MET A 245 11.34 13.32 -13.53
N ASP A 246 12.52 12.72 -13.45
CA ASP A 246 13.58 12.88 -14.43
C ASP A 246 13.20 12.39 -15.83
N ASN A 247 12.24 11.46 -15.91
CA ASN A 247 11.66 10.97 -17.17
C ASN A 247 10.37 11.71 -17.57
N GLY A 248 10.12 12.89 -16.97
CA GLY A 248 9.02 13.79 -17.34
C GLY A 248 7.66 13.42 -16.79
N TRP A 249 7.62 12.59 -15.73
CA TRP A 249 6.37 12.30 -15.01
C TRP A 249 6.03 13.47 -14.08
N LYS A 250 4.73 13.74 -13.93
CA LYS A 250 4.20 14.64 -12.90
C LYS A 250 3.82 13.80 -11.68
N MET A 251 4.25 14.21 -10.50
CA MET A 251 3.96 13.49 -9.25
C MET A 251 2.76 14.12 -8.54
N LEU A 252 1.85 13.27 -8.05
CA LEU A 252 0.78 13.64 -7.13
C LEU A 252 0.78 12.72 -5.90
N PRO A 253 0.71 13.28 -4.68
CA PRO A 253 0.57 12.48 -3.48
C PRO A 253 -0.86 11.97 -3.30
N ILE A 254 -1.00 10.77 -2.72
CA ILE A 254 -2.24 10.27 -2.12
C ILE A 254 -2.15 10.56 -0.62
N ILE A 255 -2.95 11.51 -0.17
CA ILE A 255 -2.98 12.01 1.21
C ILE A 255 -4.10 11.33 1.99
#